data_1795b54a1c26d8d8a0ecbfb37048abd5
#
_entry.id   1795b54a1c26d8d8a0ecbfb37048abd5
#
_cell.length_a   1.000
_cell.length_b   1.000
_cell.length_c   1.000
_cell.angle_alpha   90.00
_cell.angle_beta   90.00
_cell.angle_gamma   90.00
#
_symmetry.space_group_name_H-M   'P 1'
#
loop_
_entity.id
_entity.type
_entity.pdbx_description
1 polymer ?
#
loop_
_entity_poly.entity_id
_entity_poly.type
_entity_poly.pdbx_seq_one_letter_code
_entity_poly.pdbx_strand_id
1 'polypeptide(L)'
;ESDDYYDIDLFYDNMKAIVKTSYYVKLDYPRFIVHGRKGSFLMPQLGHQSALKAKPGPVEISFDPLPEDKWGTLSYIDDEGNDVTKKVPTEIQDYGLIYDNLYEVIFNNAEKVVKDQEVVVVLHIIEEATKAAKEV
;
A
#
# COMPACT_ATOMS: atom_id res chain seq x y z
N GLU A 1 16.84 10.02 -16.87
CA GLU A 1 16.92 10.30 -15.43
C GLU A 1 15.66 9.71 -14.80
N SER A 2 15.77 8.95 -13.74
CA SER A 2 14.64 8.28 -13.10
C SER A 2 14.28 9.09 -11.85
N ASP A 3 12.99 9.44 -11.72
CA ASP A 3 12.50 10.12 -10.53
C ASP A 3 12.52 9.15 -9.34
N ASP A 4 13.05 9.59 -8.22
CA ASP A 4 13.22 8.80 -7.00
C ASP A 4 12.30 9.24 -5.86
N TYR A 5 11.51 10.28 -6.07
CA TYR A 5 10.56 10.86 -5.12
C TYR A 5 9.24 11.20 -5.80
N TYR A 6 8.14 10.77 -5.20
CA TYR A 6 6.78 11.11 -5.63
C TYR A 6 5.95 11.53 -4.43
N ASP A 7 5.17 12.58 -4.63
CA ASP A 7 4.16 13.07 -3.68
C ASP A 7 2.93 13.51 -4.49
N ILE A 8 1.91 12.67 -4.50
CA ILE A 8 0.72 12.84 -5.35
C ILE A 8 -0.50 12.99 -4.47
N ASP A 9 -1.19 14.11 -4.57
CA ASP A 9 -2.45 14.38 -3.91
C ASP A 9 -3.64 14.05 -4.84
N LEU A 10 -4.49 13.13 -4.40
CA LEU A 10 -5.73 12.76 -5.08
C LEU A 10 -6.93 13.30 -4.28
N PHE A 11 -7.72 14.14 -4.92
CA PHE A 11 -8.88 14.79 -4.30
C PHE A 11 -10.16 14.13 -4.77
N TYR A 12 -11.00 13.72 -3.83
CA TYR A 12 -12.33 13.16 -4.01
C TYR A 12 -13.35 14.05 -3.25
N ASP A 13 -14.63 13.91 -3.54
CA ASP A 13 -15.67 14.75 -2.94
C ASP A 13 -15.64 14.79 -1.41
N ASN A 14 -15.33 13.68 -0.76
CA ASN A 14 -15.35 13.53 0.69
C ASN A 14 -14.07 12.93 1.29
N MET A 15 -13.05 12.78 0.48
CA MET A 15 -11.80 12.12 0.88
C MET A 15 -10.62 12.73 0.13
N LYS A 16 -9.47 12.78 0.78
CA LYS A 16 -8.18 13.01 0.15
C LYS A 16 -7.31 11.77 0.32
N ALA A 17 -6.68 11.32 -0.74
CA ALA A 17 -5.62 10.31 -0.68
C ALA A 17 -4.28 10.94 -1.06
N ILE A 18 -3.22 10.54 -0.36
CA ILE A 18 -1.86 10.99 -0.62
C ILE A 18 -1.02 9.76 -0.92
N VAL A 19 -0.43 9.71 -2.10
CA VAL A 19 0.52 8.66 -2.49
C VAL A 19 1.91 9.25 -2.42
N LYS A 20 2.70 8.77 -1.47
CA LYS A 20 4.05 9.26 -1.24
C LYS A 20 5.06 8.13 -1.26
N THR A 21 6.14 8.31 -1.99
CA THR A 21 7.24 7.34 -2.03
C THR A 21 8.58 8.05 -2.22
N SER A 22 9.65 7.44 -1.73
CA SER A 22 11.02 7.82 -2.03
C SER A 22 11.95 6.62 -1.87
N TYR A 23 12.92 6.48 -2.78
CA TYR A 23 13.94 5.45 -2.71
C TYR A 23 15.12 5.82 -1.80
N TYR A 24 15.33 7.11 -1.54
CA TYR A 24 16.51 7.63 -0.83
C TYR A 24 16.19 8.14 0.58
N VAL A 25 15.20 7.55 1.25
CA VAL A 25 14.90 7.87 2.63
C VAL A 25 15.60 6.91 3.60
N LYS A 26 16.16 7.44 4.66
CA LYS A 26 16.79 6.65 5.70
C LYS A 26 15.77 5.99 6.64
N LEU A 27 14.64 6.65 6.87
CA LEU A 27 13.48 6.14 7.61
C LEU A 27 12.34 5.97 6.64
N ASP A 28 11.74 4.77 6.64
CA ASP A 28 10.64 4.46 5.75
C ASP A 28 9.36 5.16 6.21
N TYR A 29 8.53 5.57 5.24
CA TYR A 29 7.17 5.99 5.52
C TYR A 29 6.34 4.80 6.02
N PRO A 30 5.34 5.02 6.87
CA PRO A 30 4.32 4.00 7.11
C PRO A 30 3.69 3.57 5.78
N ARG A 31 3.34 2.29 5.69
CA ARG A 31 2.72 1.77 4.48
C ARG A 31 1.33 2.36 4.24
N PHE A 32 0.53 2.46 5.31
CA PHE A 32 -0.77 3.10 5.27
C PHE A 32 -0.99 3.94 6.53
N ILE A 33 -1.55 5.12 6.33
CA ILE A 33 -2.15 5.95 7.36
C ILE A 33 -3.56 6.29 6.87
N VAL A 34 -4.57 5.88 7.62
CA VAL A 34 -5.98 6.18 7.30
C VAL A 34 -6.58 6.93 8.48
N HIS A 35 -7.10 8.13 8.24
CA HIS A 35 -7.83 8.92 9.21
C HIS A 35 -9.29 8.98 8.83
N GLY A 36 -10.15 8.43 9.67
CA GLY A 36 -11.59 8.51 9.56
C GLY A 36 -12.20 9.42 10.64
N ARG A 37 -13.50 9.61 10.59
CA ARG A 37 -14.22 10.49 11.54
C ARG A 37 -14.21 9.98 12.98
N LYS A 38 -14.16 8.66 13.19
CA LYS A 38 -14.22 8.03 14.51
C LYS A 38 -12.89 7.37 14.93
N GLY A 39 -11.88 7.35 14.07
CA GLY A 39 -10.62 6.66 14.40
C GLY A 39 -9.58 6.73 13.31
N SER A 40 -8.44 6.13 13.59
CA SER A 40 -7.29 6.09 12.70
C SER A 40 -6.69 4.70 12.65
N PHE A 41 -6.17 4.34 11.48
CA PHE A 41 -5.40 3.13 11.27
C PHE A 41 -4.00 3.49 10.78
N LEU A 42 -2.98 2.90 11.38
CA LEU A 42 -1.60 3.04 10.98
C LEU A 42 -0.99 1.65 10.75
N MET A 43 -0.44 1.44 9.55
CA MET A 43 0.29 0.23 9.21
C MET A 43 1.76 0.56 9.00
N PRO A 44 2.69 -0.05 9.75
CA PRO A 44 4.12 0.17 9.55
C PRO A 44 4.58 -0.39 8.19
N GLN A 45 5.75 0.06 7.72
CA GLN A 45 6.35 -0.47 6.51
C GLN A 45 6.82 -1.91 6.73
N LEU A 46 6.48 -2.77 5.76
CA LEU A 46 6.78 -4.19 5.79
C LEU A 46 8.01 -4.50 4.91
N GLY A 47 9.20 -4.21 5.44
CA GLY A 47 10.43 -4.67 4.82
C GLY A 47 10.83 -3.99 3.51
N HIS A 48 10.39 -2.76 3.26
CA HIS A 48 10.91 -1.97 2.15
C HIS A 48 12.43 -1.79 2.31
N GLN A 49 13.18 -2.17 1.30
CA GLN A 49 14.59 -1.88 1.22
C GLN A 49 14.77 -0.64 0.34
N SER A 50 15.03 0.52 0.98
CA SER A 50 15.48 1.68 0.23
C SER A 50 16.83 1.38 -0.41
N ALA A 51 17.17 2.08 -1.49
CA ALA A 51 18.49 1.95 -2.13
C ALA A 51 19.65 2.13 -1.14
N LEU A 52 19.45 2.91 -0.07
CA LEU A 52 20.43 3.13 1.00
C LEU A 52 20.57 1.92 1.95
N LYS A 53 19.60 1.02 2.00
CA LYS A 53 19.58 -0.15 2.87
C LYS A 53 19.78 -1.45 2.11
N ALA A 54 19.73 -1.42 0.77
CA ALA A 54 19.86 -2.59 -0.06
C ALA A 54 21.21 -3.27 0.15
N LYS A 55 21.18 -4.53 0.56
CA LYS A 55 22.35 -5.38 0.62
C LYS A 55 22.41 -6.22 -0.65
N PRO A 56 23.57 -6.39 -1.29
CA PRO A 56 23.72 -7.33 -2.38
C PRO A 56 23.44 -8.76 -1.88
N GLY A 57 22.58 -9.48 -2.57
CA GLY A 57 22.28 -10.88 -2.25
C GLY A 57 20.86 -11.29 -2.68
N PRO A 58 20.56 -12.59 -2.62
CA PRO A 58 19.22 -13.08 -2.89
C PRO A 58 18.23 -12.51 -1.87
N VAL A 59 17.04 -12.13 -2.34
CA VAL A 59 15.93 -11.73 -1.48
C VAL A 59 15.32 -13.00 -0.89
N GLU A 60 15.36 -13.13 0.43
CA GLU A 60 14.60 -14.18 1.12
C GLU A 60 13.13 -13.81 1.14
N ILE A 61 12.30 -14.64 0.52
CA ILE A 61 10.85 -14.52 0.57
C ILE A 61 10.39 -15.47 1.68
N SER A 62 9.80 -14.91 2.74
CA SER A 62 9.16 -15.69 3.80
C SER A 62 7.64 -15.53 3.68
N PHE A 63 6.94 -16.66 3.78
CA PHE A 63 5.49 -16.76 3.88
C PHE A 63 5.02 -16.96 5.33
N ASP A 64 5.89 -16.76 6.30
CA ASP A 64 5.54 -16.84 7.71
C ASP A 64 4.65 -15.66 8.12
N PRO A 65 3.73 -15.86 9.08
CA PRO A 65 2.96 -14.77 9.65
C PRO A 65 3.87 -13.67 10.20
N LEU A 66 3.51 -12.43 9.92
CA LEU A 66 4.29 -11.30 10.41
C LEU A 66 4.20 -11.20 11.94
N PRO A 67 5.31 -10.85 12.63
CA PRO A 67 5.29 -10.64 14.08
C PRO A 67 4.43 -9.42 14.46
N GLU A 68 3.93 -9.39 15.69
CA GLU A 68 2.95 -8.40 16.16
C GLU A 68 3.45 -6.94 16.07
N ASP A 69 4.75 -6.70 16.17
CA ASP A 69 5.36 -5.37 15.99
C ASP A 69 5.20 -4.83 14.56
N LYS A 70 4.93 -5.70 13.59
CA LYS A 70 4.64 -5.36 12.19
C LYS A 70 3.14 -5.26 11.86
N TRP A 71 2.27 -5.56 12.82
CA TRP A 71 0.82 -5.42 12.61
C TRP A 71 0.38 -3.97 12.59
N GLY A 72 -0.73 -3.73 11.89
CA GLY A 72 -1.39 -2.43 11.93
C GLY A 72 -1.91 -2.10 13.33
N THR A 73 -2.04 -0.81 13.63
CA THR A 73 -2.66 -0.32 14.86
C THR A 73 -3.93 0.44 14.48
N LEU A 74 -5.06 0.00 14.99
CA LEU A 74 -6.36 0.66 14.88
C LEU A 74 -6.71 1.31 16.21
N SER A 75 -6.95 2.63 16.19
CA SER A 75 -7.43 3.40 17.35
C SER A 75 -8.71 4.12 16.97
N TYR A 76 -9.77 3.95 17.74
CA TYR A 76 -11.09 4.52 17.42
C TYR A 76 -11.94 4.73 18.67
N ILE A 77 -12.98 5.55 18.54
CA ILE A 77 -14.03 5.70 19.55
C ILE A 77 -15.14 4.71 19.19
N ASP A 78 -15.49 3.81 20.14
CA ASP A 78 -16.57 2.86 19.97
C ASP A 78 -17.96 3.54 20.06
N ASP A 79 -19.03 2.77 19.90
CA ASP A 79 -20.38 3.32 19.92
C ASP A 79 -20.84 3.69 21.35
N GLU A 80 -20.12 3.27 22.38
CA GLU A 80 -20.33 3.61 23.79
C GLU A 80 -19.51 4.86 24.20
N GLY A 81 -18.64 5.36 23.32
CA GLY A 81 -17.80 6.54 23.54
C GLY A 81 -16.43 6.24 24.18
N ASN A 82 -16.02 5.00 24.25
CA ASN A 82 -14.73 4.62 24.81
C ASN A 82 -13.61 4.66 23.76
N ASP A 83 -12.40 5.04 24.20
CA ASP A 83 -11.19 4.91 23.39
C ASP A 83 -10.75 3.45 23.32
N VAL A 84 -10.70 2.92 22.09
CA VAL A 84 -10.25 1.55 21.82
C VAL A 84 -9.00 1.58 20.95
N THR A 85 -7.94 0.92 21.38
CA THR A 85 -6.74 0.71 20.56
C THR A 85 -6.41 -0.78 20.50
N LYS A 86 -6.24 -1.29 19.27
CA LYS A 86 -5.95 -2.71 19.06
C LYS A 86 -4.98 -2.93 17.90
N LYS A 87 -4.25 -4.04 17.96
CA LYS A 87 -3.45 -4.54 16.85
C LYS A 87 -4.33 -5.29 15.85
N VAL A 88 -4.05 -5.07 14.57
CA VAL A 88 -4.73 -5.74 13.46
C VAL A 88 -3.68 -6.60 12.75
N PRO A 89 -3.82 -7.93 12.76
CA PRO A 89 -2.90 -8.82 12.05
C PRO A 89 -2.77 -8.43 10.59
N THR A 90 -1.56 -8.49 10.08
CA THR A 90 -1.29 -8.27 8.66
C THR A 90 -1.29 -9.61 7.95
N GLU A 91 -2.08 -9.72 6.88
CA GLU A 91 -2.10 -10.92 6.04
C GLU A 91 -0.76 -11.12 5.32
N ILE A 92 -0.45 -12.37 5.07
CA ILE A 92 0.73 -12.77 4.31
C ILE A 92 0.59 -12.25 2.88
N GLN A 93 1.62 -11.61 2.38
CA GLN A 93 1.67 -11.13 1.00
C GLN A 93 2.24 -12.23 0.11
N ASP A 94 1.39 -12.82 -0.70
CA ASP A 94 1.76 -13.82 -1.68
C ASP A 94 1.38 -13.37 -3.09
N TYR A 95 2.38 -13.00 -3.89
CA TYR A 95 2.19 -12.68 -5.30
C TYR A 95 1.75 -13.90 -6.12
N GLY A 96 1.96 -15.11 -5.63
CA GLY A 96 1.49 -16.35 -6.26
C GLY A 96 -0.02 -16.37 -6.47
N LEU A 97 -0.77 -15.77 -5.54
CA LEU A 97 -2.24 -15.68 -5.63
C LEU A 97 -2.74 -14.95 -6.88
N ILE A 98 -1.95 -14.02 -7.44
CA ILE A 98 -2.27 -13.35 -8.71
C ILE A 98 -2.20 -14.34 -9.87
N TYR A 99 -1.17 -15.19 -9.88
CA TYR A 99 -1.00 -16.22 -10.93
C TYR A 99 -2.05 -17.31 -10.81
N ASP A 100 -2.39 -17.72 -9.59
CA ASP A 100 -3.47 -18.67 -9.34
C ASP A 100 -4.81 -18.12 -9.85
N ASN A 101 -5.13 -16.87 -9.54
CA ASN A 101 -6.33 -16.23 -10.05
C ASN A 101 -6.31 -16.12 -11.58
N LEU A 102 -5.16 -15.80 -12.20
CA LEU A 102 -5.05 -15.74 -13.64
C LEU A 102 -5.33 -17.11 -14.28
N TYR A 103 -4.81 -18.19 -13.69
CA TYR A 103 -5.11 -19.56 -14.13
C TYR A 103 -6.62 -19.85 -14.05
N GLU A 104 -7.25 -19.55 -12.92
CA GLU A 104 -8.69 -19.75 -12.72
C GLU A 104 -9.55 -18.93 -13.71
N VAL A 105 -9.14 -17.70 -14.02
CA VAL A 105 -9.81 -16.86 -15.03
C VAL A 105 -9.74 -17.49 -16.43
N ILE A 106 -8.57 -18.01 -16.82
CA ILE A 106 -8.35 -18.55 -18.16
C ILE A 106 -9.04 -19.90 -18.35
N PHE A 107 -8.94 -20.78 -17.37
CA PHE A 107 -9.37 -22.17 -17.52
C PHE A 107 -10.74 -22.47 -16.89
N ASN A 108 -11.14 -21.75 -15.86
CA ASN A 108 -12.34 -22.01 -15.08
C ASN A 108 -13.37 -20.86 -15.15
N ASN A 109 -13.10 -19.86 -16.00
CA ASN A 109 -13.99 -18.71 -16.20
C ASN A 109 -14.31 -17.95 -14.88
N ALA A 110 -13.36 -17.93 -13.93
CA ALA A 110 -13.47 -17.19 -12.68
C ALA A 110 -13.42 -15.68 -12.91
N GLU A 111 -13.78 -14.91 -11.90
CA GLU A 111 -13.69 -13.46 -11.94
C GLU A 111 -12.25 -13.00 -11.68
N LYS A 112 -11.78 -11.98 -12.41
CA LYS A 112 -10.49 -11.34 -12.15
C LYS A 112 -10.53 -10.62 -10.81
N VAL A 113 -9.57 -10.90 -9.93
CA VAL A 113 -9.36 -10.15 -8.68
C VAL A 113 -8.89 -8.73 -9.00
N VAL A 114 -7.98 -8.57 -9.96
CA VAL A 114 -7.56 -7.26 -10.47
C VAL A 114 -8.37 -6.95 -11.73
N LYS A 115 -9.24 -5.95 -11.67
CA LYS A 115 -10.10 -5.55 -12.78
C LYS A 115 -9.31 -4.70 -13.80
N ASP A 116 -9.58 -4.91 -15.09
CA ASP A 116 -8.91 -4.14 -16.15
C ASP A 116 -9.15 -2.63 -16.01
N GLN A 117 -10.37 -2.22 -15.60
CA GLN A 117 -10.70 -0.81 -15.36
C GLN A 117 -9.87 -0.20 -14.22
N GLU A 118 -9.60 -0.94 -13.16
CA GLU A 118 -8.76 -0.47 -12.05
C GLU A 118 -7.32 -0.21 -12.51
N VAL A 119 -6.77 -1.10 -13.34
CA VAL A 119 -5.46 -0.92 -13.94
C VAL A 119 -5.42 0.33 -14.82
N VAL A 120 -6.43 0.54 -15.66
CA VAL A 120 -6.52 1.74 -16.52
C VAL A 120 -6.58 3.02 -15.67
N VAL A 121 -7.35 3.04 -14.58
CA VAL A 121 -7.42 4.19 -13.66
C VAL A 121 -6.05 4.49 -13.04
N VAL A 122 -5.35 3.45 -12.57
CA VAL A 122 -4.00 3.62 -11.99
C VAL A 122 -3.03 4.19 -13.01
N LEU A 123 -3.03 3.67 -14.26
CA LEU A 123 -2.18 4.19 -15.33
C LEU A 123 -2.50 5.64 -15.67
N HIS A 124 -3.78 6.01 -15.70
CA HIS A 124 -4.21 7.39 -15.94
C HIS A 124 -3.73 8.34 -14.83
N ILE A 125 -3.83 7.94 -13.56
CA ILE A 125 -3.30 8.73 -12.43
C ILE A 125 -1.80 8.97 -12.59
N ILE A 126 -1.03 7.92 -12.93
CA ILE A 126 0.42 8.04 -13.15
C ILE A 126 0.73 8.99 -14.30
N GLU A 127 -0.01 8.87 -15.41
CA GLU A 127 0.16 9.73 -16.57
C GLU A 127 -0.10 11.21 -16.25
N GLU A 128 -1.20 11.52 -15.58
CA GLU A 128 -1.56 12.88 -15.20
C GLU A 128 -0.58 13.46 -14.17
N ALA A 129 -0.15 12.69 -13.18
CA ALA A 129 0.87 13.11 -12.24
C ALA A 129 2.22 13.42 -12.93
N THR A 130 2.59 12.60 -13.92
CA THR A 130 3.82 12.83 -14.71
C THR A 130 3.73 14.07 -15.60
N LYS A 131 2.55 14.39 -16.15
CA LYS A 131 2.33 15.64 -16.89
C LYS A 131 2.46 16.85 -15.98
N ALA A 132 1.76 16.82 -14.82
CA ALA A 132 1.80 17.91 -13.86
C ALA A 132 3.22 18.21 -13.34
N ALA A 133 4.04 17.18 -13.12
CA ALA A 133 5.43 17.35 -12.67
C ALA A 133 6.34 18.02 -13.72
N LYS A 134 6.00 18.00 -15.01
CA LYS A 134 6.77 18.66 -16.08
C LYS A 134 6.41 20.12 -16.27
N GLU A 135 5.32 20.57 -15.67
CA GLU A 135 4.84 21.96 -15.76
C GLU A 135 5.40 22.85 -14.64
N VAL A 136 6.13 22.27 -13.67
CA VAL A 136 6.81 22.96 -12.56
C VAL A 136 8.29 23.11 -12.85
#